data_24a12eefd140e7bf2ae0c0c790a21611
#
_entry.id   24a12eefd140e7bf2ae0c0c790a21611
#
_cell.length_a   1.000
_cell.length_b   1.000
_cell.length_c   1.000
_cell.angle_alpha   90.00
_cell.angle_beta   90.00
_cell.angle_gamma   90.00
#
_symmetry.space_group_name_H-M   'P 1'
#
loop_
_entity.id
_entity.type
_entity.pdbx_description
1 polymer ?
#
loop_
_entity_poly.entity_id
_entity_poly.type
_entity_poly.pdbx_seq_one_letter_code
_entity_poly.pdbx_strand_id
1 'polypeptide(L)'
;MKQKEATNEIVNKDFYLVKTPWWVKKLYPDCVWDMPKKNKTLYLSFDDGPHPTITPFVLKLLKQYNAKASFFCIGENVAQHPDLFKQYIDEGHAVGNHTYKHVNGWKTKDEDYLYDIERTDRLMSTNLFRPPYGRITRSQIKKIRNDNAGKKIIMWNILAGDWVTTLSPDKCYTRMREKISEGDIIVLHESNKSWERMSYCLPRLLKEFTAKGYVFAPIQ
;
A
#
# COMPACT_ATOMS: atom_id res chain seq x y z
N MET A 1 6.81 -47.44 -26.69
CA MET A 1 6.78 -46.81 -25.34
C MET A 1 6.82 -45.29 -25.53
N LYS A 2 5.68 -44.62 -25.38
CA LYS A 2 5.57 -43.13 -25.46
C LYS A 2 5.77 -42.61 -24.06
N GLN A 3 6.86 -41.86 -23.86
CA GLN A 3 7.08 -41.06 -22.63
C GLN A 3 5.99 -39.99 -22.56
N LYS A 4 5.21 -39.98 -21.48
CA LYS A 4 4.35 -38.86 -21.09
C LYS A 4 5.25 -37.80 -20.46
N GLU A 5 5.46 -36.72 -21.18
CA GLU A 5 5.98 -35.48 -20.58
C GLU A 5 4.93 -34.95 -19.59
N ALA A 6 5.31 -34.95 -18.32
CA ALA A 6 4.55 -34.29 -17.26
C ALA A 6 4.73 -32.79 -17.43
N THR A 7 3.72 -32.11 -17.93
CA THR A 7 3.62 -30.69 -17.88
C THR A 7 3.47 -30.26 -16.41
N ASN A 8 4.58 -29.82 -15.80
CA ASN A 8 4.54 -29.10 -14.52
C ASN A 8 3.76 -27.81 -14.73
N GLU A 9 2.50 -27.78 -14.32
CA GLU A 9 1.77 -26.54 -14.10
C GLU A 9 2.52 -25.77 -13.00
N ILE A 10 3.27 -24.76 -13.42
CA ILE A 10 3.81 -23.73 -12.54
C ILE A 10 2.60 -22.98 -11.98
N VAL A 11 2.16 -23.37 -10.79
CA VAL A 11 1.21 -22.58 -10.00
C VAL A 11 1.84 -21.19 -9.81
N ASN A 12 1.33 -20.23 -10.54
CA ASN A 12 1.88 -18.88 -10.61
C ASN A 12 1.70 -18.22 -9.23
N LYS A 13 2.71 -18.33 -8.36
CA LYS A 13 2.73 -17.77 -6.99
C LYS A 13 2.54 -16.24 -6.96
N ASP A 14 2.59 -15.60 -8.12
CA ASP A 14 2.56 -14.15 -8.30
C ASP A 14 1.22 -13.65 -8.88
N PHE A 15 0.15 -14.45 -8.78
CA PHE A 15 -1.16 -14.00 -9.25
C PHE A 15 -1.69 -12.90 -8.32
N TYR A 16 -1.93 -11.71 -8.87
CA TYR A 16 -2.61 -10.60 -8.21
C TYR A 16 -3.50 -9.84 -9.20
N LEU A 17 -4.51 -9.17 -8.68
CA LEU A 17 -5.40 -8.31 -9.46
C LEU A 17 -4.90 -6.87 -9.39
N VAL A 18 -4.55 -6.30 -10.54
CA VAL A 18 -4.10 -4.90 -10.63
C VAL A 18 -5.18 -3.93 -10.18
N LYS A 19 -6.45 -4.20 -10.52
CA LYS A 19 -7.60 -3.42 -10.05
C LYS A 19 -8.51 -4.30 -9.22
N THR A 20 -8.88 -3.82 -8.04
CA THR A 20 -9.80 -4.52 -7.14
C THR A 20 -11.19 -4.61 -7.76
N PRO A 21 -11.76 -5.82 -7.93
CA PRO A 21 -13.11 -5.99 -8.45
C PRO A 21 -14.16 -5.40 -7.50
N TRP A 22 -15.24 -4.86 -8.05
CA TRP A 22 -16.32 -4.27 -7.27
C TRP A 22 -16.96 -5.23 -6.26
N TRP A 23 -17.04 -6.52 -6.58
CA TRP A 23 -17.62 -7.53 -5.68
C TRP A 23 -16.76 -7.80 -4.45
N VAL A 24 -15.41 -7.67 -4.54
CA VAL A 24 -14.51 -7.76 -3.37
C VAL A 24 -14.82 -6.63 -2.38
N LYS A 25 -15.05 -5.41 -2.87
CA LYS A 25 -15.42 -4.25 -2.06
C LYS A 25 -16.74 -4.49 -1.31
N LYS A 26 -17.71 -5.14 -1.96
CA LYS A 26 -18.98 -5.52 -1.33
C LYS A 26 -18.85 -6.60 -0.25
N LEU A 27 -17.86 -7.48 -0.35
CA LEU A 27 -17.57 -8.49 0.67
C LEU A 27 -16.97 -7.90 1.96
N TYR A 28 -16.31 -6.74 1.84
CA TYR A 28 -15.65 -6.03 2.95
C TYR A 28 -16.07 -4.55 2.97
N PRO A 29 -17.35 -4.27 3.27
CA PRO A 29 -17.90 -2.91 3.23
C PRO A 29 -17.33 -2.00 4.33
N ASP A 30 -16.77 -2.58 5.37
CA ASP A 30 -16.14 -1.88 6.48
C ASP A 30 -14.72 -1.36 6.18
N CYS A 31 -14.21 -1.66 4.98
CA CYS A 31 -12.91 -1.21 4.50
C CYS A 31 -13.05 -0.10 3.45
N VAL A 32 -12.13 0.84 3.45
CA VAL A 32 -12.02 1.89 2.44
C VAL A 32 -11.18 1.39 1.27
N TRP A 33 -11.75 1.33 0.07
CA TRP A 33 -11.11 0.79 -1.13
C TRP A 33 -10.71 1.86 -2.15
N ASP A 34 -11.44 2.95 -2.16
CA ASP A 34 -11.24 4.14 -2.99
C ASP A 34 -11.75 5.37 -2.24
N MET A 35 -11.39 6.52 -2.73
CA MET A 35 -11.77 7.82 -2.19
C MET A 35 -12.80 8.48 -3.11
N PRO A 36 -13.51 9.51 -2.65
CA PRO A 36 -14.46 10.23 -3.49
C PRO A 36 -13.82 10.73 -4.79
N LYS A 37 -14.53 10.52 -5.92
CA LYS A 37 -14.14 11.04 -7.23
C LYS A 37 -14.40 12.52 -7.28
N LYS A 38 -13.35 13.31 -7.08
CA LYS A 38 -13.45 14.77 -7.07
C LYS A 38 -12.13 15.42 -7.50
N ASN A 39 -12.23 16.40 -8.39
CA ASN A 39 -11.11 17.25 -8.81
C ASN A 39 -9.92 16.48 -9.41
N LYS A 40 -10.15 15.39 -10.15
CA LYS A 40 -9.07 14.55 -10.70
C LYS A 40 -8.02 14.18 -9.66
N THR A 41 -8.45 13.73 -8.49
CA THR A 41 -7.55 13.37 -7.40
C THR A 41 -7.19 11.88 -7.44
N LEU A 42 -5.91 11.58 -7.24
CA LEU A 42 -5.35 10.25 -7.02
C LEU A 42 -4.72 10.19 -5.62
N TYR A 43 -4.75 9.01 -5.02
CA TYR A 43 -4.25 8.78 -3.68
C TYR A 43 -3.10 7.77 -3.72
N LEU A 44 -1.87 8.29 -3.85
CA LEU A 44 -0.69 7.44 -3.75
C LEU A 44 -0.50 6.96 -2.33
N SER A 45 -0.21 5.69 -2.18
CA SER A 45 0.17 5.13 -0.90
C SER A 45 1.37 4.19 -1.03
N PHE A 46 2.19 4.19 0.01
CA PHE A 46 3.39 3.37 0.12
C PHE A 46 3.30 2.52 1.37
N ASP A 47 3.57 1.22 1.22
CA ASP A 47 3.61 0.27 2.33
C ASP A 47 5.07 -0.08 2.69
N ASP A 48 5.31 -0.67 3.85
CA ASP A 48 6.56 -1.22 4.36
C ASP A 48 7.58 -0.20 4.91
N GLY A 49 7.48 1.08 4.58
CA GLY A 49 8.42 2.11 5.06
C GLY A 49 8.42 2.34 6.59
N PRO A 50 9.29 3.24 7.07
CA PRO A 50 10.35 3.93 6.35
C PRO A 50 11.55 3.04 6.02
N HIS A 51 12.24 3.33 4.91
CA HIS A 51 13.43 2.60 4.46
C HIS A 51 14.59 3.59 4.22
N PRO A 52 15.80 3.33 4.74
CA PRO A 52 16.88 4.34 4.79
C PRO A 52 17.31 4.91 3.44
N THR A 53 17.19 4.15 2.36
CA THR A 53 17.57 4.61 1.01
C THR A 53 16.40 4.91 0.11
N ILE A 54 15.28 4.19 0.28
CA ILE A 54 14.11 4.30 -0.61
C ILE A 54 13.25 5.50 -0.22
N THR A 55 12.98 5.70 1.06
CA THR A 55 12.17 6.82 1.57
C THR A 55 12.67 8.19 1.08
N PRO A 56 13.99 8.53 1.17
CA PRO A 56 14.48 9.81 0.66
C PRO A 56 14.25 10.00 -0.85
N PHE A 57 14.36 8.94 -1.63
CA PHE A 57 14.06 8.98 -3.06
C PHE A 57 12.58 9.28 -3.33
N VAL A 58 11.66 8.61 -2.62
CA VAL A 58 10.22 8.81 -2.75
C VAL A 58 9.84 10.25 -2.37
N LEU A 59 10.29 10.73 -1.20
CA LEU A 59 10.00 12.09 -0.73
C LEU A 59 10.53 13.17 -1.70
N LYS A 60 11.75 12.99 -2.22
CA LYS A 60 12.31 13.91 -3.22
C LYS A 60 11.42 14.01 -4.47
N LEU A 61 10.93 12.87 -4.99
CA LEU A 61 10.04 12.87 -6.15
C LEU A 61 8.69 13.50 -5.84
N LEU A 62 8.07 13.16 -4.72
CA LEU A 62 6.79 13.74 -4.32
C LEU A 62 6.90 15.27 -4.21
N LYS A 63 7.99 15.79 -3.62
CA LYS A 63 8.27 17.21 -3.53
C LYS A 63 8.41 17.88 -4.88
N GLN A 64 9.11 17.26 -5.84
CA GLN A 64 9.28 17.79 -7.21
C GLN A 64 7.96 18.00 -7.95
N TYR A 65 6.97 17.16 -7.68
CA TYR A 65 5.65 17.21 -8.31
C TYR A 65 4.57 17.87 -7.44
N ASN A 66 4.96 18.49 -6.30
CA ASN A 66 4.02 19.02 -5.31
C ASN A 66 2.93 18.00 -4.93
N ALA A 67 3.30 16.72 -4.89
CA ALA A 67 2.42 15.60 -4.60
C ALA A 67 2.44 15.26 -3.11
N LYS A 68 1.29 14.88 -2.55
CA LYS A 68 1.19 14.31 -1.21
C LYS A 68 0.74 12.86 -1.31
N ALA A 69 1.19 12.05 -0.35
CA ALA A 69 0.94 10.61 -0.31
C ALA A 69 0.59 10.14 1.10
N SER A 70 0.29 8.86 1.23
CA SER A 70 0.06 8.20 2.52
C SER A 70 1.05 7.05 2.69
N PHE A 71 1.67 6.95 3.86
CA PHE A 71 2.69 5.94 4.16
C PHE A 71 2.18 5.00 5.25
N PHE A 72 1.95 3.75 4.91
CA PHE A 72 1.57 2.71 5.87
C PHE A 72 2.83 2.02 6.38
N CYS A 73 3.22 2.42 7.58
CA CYS A 73 4.54 2.13 8.11
C CYS A 73 4.54 0.88 8.99
N ILE A 74 5.56 0.03 8.82
CA ILE A 74 5.87 -1.06 9.74
C ILE A 74 6.45 -0.44 11.01
N GLY A 75 5.87 -0.76 12.19
CA GLY A 75 6.28 -0.17 13.46
C GLY A 75 7.75 -0.41 13.79
N GLU A 76 8.31 -1.58 13.46
CA GLU A 76 9.73 -1.87 13.63
C GLU A 76 10.63 -0.92 12.82
N ASN A 77 10.24 -0.59 11.59
CA ASN A 77 10.97 0.34 10.73
C ASN A 77 10.85 1.79 11.26
N VAL A 78 9.69 2.17 11.80
CA VAL A 78 9.52 3.48 12.46
C VAL A 78 10.44 3.60 13.67
N ALA A 79 10.54 2.55 14.50
CA ALA A 79 11.43 2.54 15.65
C ALA A 79 12.92 2.61 15.26
N GLN A 80 13.29 2.00 14.12
CA GLN A 80 14.67 2.03 13.62
C GLN A 80 15.03 3.35 12.90
N HIS A 81 14.06 4.02 12.28
CA HIS A 81 14.27 5.22 11.46
C HIS A 81 13.30 6.37 11.83
N PRO A 82 13.29 6.82 13.10
CA PRO A 82 12.34 7.83 13.58
C PRO A 82 12.47 9.18 12.84
N ASP A 83 13.66 9.55 12.41
CA ASP A 83 13.88 10.79 11.67
C ASP A 83 13.25 10.77 10.29
N LEU A 84 13.30 9.63 9.58
CA LEU A 84 12.63 9.46 8.30
C LEU A 84 11.11 9.43 8.46
N PHE A 85 10.62 8.79 9.51
CA PHE A 85 9.20 8.82 9.83
C PHE A 85 8.71 10.25 10.11
N LYS A 86 9.50 11.04 10.85
CA LYS A 86 9.20 12.45 11.09
C LYS A 86 9.14 13.28 9.79
N GLN A 87 10.00 12.98 8.81
CA GLN A 87 9.98 13.68 7.52
C GLN A 87 8.66 13.47 6.75
N TYR A 88 8.00 12.29 6.83
CA TYR A 88 6.67 12.13 6.23
C TYR A 88 5.68 13.16 6.76
N ILE A 89 5.69 13.38 8.07
CA ILE A 89 4.76 14.31 8.76
C ILE A 89 5.12 15.76 8.44
N ASP A 90 6.41 16.11 8.57
CA ASP A 90 6.91 17.48 8.33
C ASP A 90 6.66 17.93 6.88
N GLU A 91 6.71 17.01 5.93
CA GLU A 91 6.43 17.30 4.52
C GLU A 91 4.94 17.22 4.16
N GLY A 92 4.05 17.01 5.15
CA GLY A 92 2.59 17.04 5.00
C GLY A 92 1.99 15.82 4.32
N HIS A 93 2.63 14.66 4.48
CA HIS A 93 2.07 13.36 4.08
C HIS A 93 1.22 12.77 5.22
N ALA A 94 0.30 11.87 4.88
CA ALA A 94 -0.39 11.08 5.90
C ALA A 94 0.45 9.85 6.28
N VAL A 95 0.33 9.43 7.53
CA VAL A 95 0.93 8.18 8.01
C VAL A 95 -0.15 7.24 8.50
N GLY A 96 0.06 5.94 8.32
CA GLY A 96 -0.85 4.87 8.74
C GLY A 96 -0.08 3.70 9.36
N ASN A 97 -0.77 2.94 10.18
CA ASN A 97 -0.25 1.76 10.83
C ASN A 97 -0.27 0.56 9.86
N HIS A 98 0.86 -0.17 9.75
CA HIS A 98 0.99 -1.40 8.94
C HIS A 98 1.44 -2.60 9.78
N THR A 99 0.98 -2.68 11.05
CA THR A 99 1.43 -3.57 12.11
C THR A 99 2.90 -3.38 12.50
N TYR A 100 3.33 -3.95 13.62
CA TYR A 100 4.71 -3.77 14.09
C TYR A 100 5.71 -4.67 13.34
N LYS A 101 5.32 -5.95 13.09
CA LYS A 101 6.16 -6.97 12.45
C LYS A 101 5.63 -7.45 11.09
N HIS A 102 4.78 -6.66 10.43
CA HIS A 102 4.19 -7.02 9.15
C HIS A 102 3.48 -8.39 9.18
N VAL A 103 2.69 -8.64 10.23
CA VAL A 103 2.04 -9.93 10.48
C VAL A 103 0.84 -10.15 9.56
N ASN A 104 0.66 -11.40 9.11
CA ASN A 104 -0.45 -11.79 8.26
C ASN A 104 -1.70 -12.10 9.09
N GLY A 105 -2.76 -11.29 8.99
CA GLY A 105 -3.97 -11.43 9.79
C GLY A 105 -4.67 -12.78 9.66
N TRP A 106 -4.61 -13.44 8.49
CA TRP A 106 -5.20 -14.78 8.33
C TRP A 106 -4.41 -15.90 9.03
N LYS A 107 -3.14 -15.63 9.39
CA LYS A 107 -2.24 -16.61 10.00
C LYS A 107 -1.91 -16.28 11.45
N THR A 108 -2.44 -15.18 11.97
CA THR A 108 -2.14 -14.67 13.30
C THR A 108 -3.44 -14.68 14.12
N LYS A 109 -3.38 -15.14 15.38
CA LYS A 109 -4.52 -15.07 16.29
C LYS A 109 -4.94 -13.61 16.50
N ASP A 110 -6.23 -13.39 16.72
CA ASP A 110 -6.77 -12.04 16.84
C ASP A 110 -6.06 -11.19 17.91
N GLU A 111 -5.78 -11.78 19.08
CA GLU A 111 -5.14 -11.08 20.20
C GLU A 111 -3.71 -10.65 19.85
N ASP A 112 -2.92 -11.55 19.25
CA ASP A 112 -1.56 -11.26 18.80
C ASP A 112 -1.53 -10.22 17.69
N TYR A 113 -2.52 -10.29 16.78
CA TYR A 113 -2.67 -9.34 15.68
C TYR A 113 -3.00 -7.93 16.17
N LEU A 114 -3.94 -7.81 17.10
CA LEU A 114 -4.32 -6.53 17.72
C LEU A 114 -3.18 -5.95 18.55
N TYR A 115 -2.48 -6.79 19.30
CA TYR A 115 -1.29 -6.37 20.06
C TYR A 115 -0.19 -5.81 19.15
N ASP A 116 0.02 -6.41 17.98
CA ASP A 116 1.00 -5.94 17.00
C ASP A 116 0.60 -4.59 16.38
N ILE A 117 -0.71 -4.35 16.17
CA ILE A 117 -1.26 -3.05 15.79
C ILE A 117 -1.03 -2.02 16.90
N GLU A 118 -1.37 -2.35 18.15
CA GLU A 118 -1.23 -1.45 19.30
C GLU A 118 0.23 -1.03 19.54
N ARG A 119 1.18 -1.95 19.37
CA ARG A 119 2.61 -1.62 19.46
C ARG A 119 3.01 -0.52 18.49
N THR A 120 2.47 -0.56 17.28
CA THR A 120 2.73 0.48 16.26
C THR A 120 2.02 1.78 16.61
N ASP A 121 0.79 1.71 17.10
CA ASP A 121 0.02 2.90 17.52
C ASP A 121 0.71 3.69 18.64
N ARG A 122 1.53 3.04 19.48
CA ARG A 122 2.36 3.73 20.49
C ARG A 122 3.48 4.58 19.89
N LEU A 123 3.85 4.33 18.62
CA LEU A 123 4.91 5.07 17.92
C LEU A 123 4.35 6.19 17.03
N MET A 124 3.05 6.14 16.71
CA MET A 124 2.43 7.10 15.79
C MET A 124 0.98 7.39 16.18
N SER A 125 0.59 8.66 16.11
CA SER A 125 -0.80 9.07 16.28
C SER A 125 -1.50 9.05 14.92
N THR A 126 -2.28 8.00 14.63
CA THR A 126 -3.02 7.87 13.37
C THR A 126 -4.28 7.04 13.54
N ASN A 127 -5.31 7.40 12.78
CA ASN A 127 -6.52 6.58 12.64
C ASN A 127 -6.51 5.72 11.36
N LEU A 128 -5.43 5.76 10.57
CA LEU A 128 -5.30 4.97 9.35
C LEU A 128 -4.58 3.65 9.65
N PHE A 129 -5.16 2.56 9.19
CA PHE A 129 -4.57 1.23 9.30
C PHE A 129 -4.70 0.50 7.97
N ARG A 130 -3.63 -0.19 7.54
CA ARG A 130 -3.68 -1.11 6.40
C ARG A 130 -3.18 -2.49 6.83
N PRO A 131 -3.97 -3.55 6.61
CA PRO A 131 -3.53 -4.91 6.93
C PRO A 131 -2.44 -5.37 5.97
N PRO A 132 -1.31 -5.91 6.47
CA PRO A 132 -0.29 -6.53 5.63
C PRO A 132 -0.88 -7.58 4.67
N TYR A 133 -0.39 -7.59 3.43
CA TYR A 133 -0.89 -8.47 2.35
C TYR A 133 -2.37 -8.27 2.00
N GLY A 134 -3.06 -7.28 2.54
CA GLY A 134 -4.52 -7.15 2.47
C GLY A 134 -5.27 -8.29 3.19
N ARG A 135 -4.61 -8.98 4.11
CA ARG A 135 -5.15 -10.17 4.79
C ARG A 135 -5.58 -9.83 6.21
N ILE A 136 -6.88 -9.76 6.38
CA ILE A 136 -7.55 -9.48 7.66
C ILE A 136 -8.82 -10.32 7.77
N THR A 137 -9.15 -10.82 8.97
CA THR A 137 -10.37 -11.56 9.23
C THR A 137 -11.52 -10.61 9.57
N ARG A 138 -12.79 -11.06 9.40
CA ARG A 138 -13.95 -10.29 9.82
C ARG A 138 -13.97 -10.03 11.33
N SER A 139 -13.46 -10.96 12.13
CA SER A 139 -13.32 -10.79 13.57
C SER A 139 -12.36 -9.65 13.90
N GLN A 140 -11.19 -9.62 13.26
CA GLN A 140 -10.20 -8.55 13.43
C GLN A 140 -10.75 -7.19 13.01
N ILE A 141 -11.46 -7.12 11.86
CA ILE A 141 -12.13 -5.88 11.42
C ILE A 141 -13.07 -5.37 12.49
N LYS A 142 -13.95 -6.24 13.02
CA LYS A 142 -14.92 -5.88 14.06
C LYS A 142 -14.23 -5.36 15.32
N LYS A 143 -13.20 -6.04 15.80
CA LYS A 143 -12.43 -5.65 16.99
C LYS A 143 -11.73 -4.30 16.78
N ILE A 144 -11.01 -4.11 15.66
CA ILE A 144 -10.32 -2.85 15.34
C ILE A 144 -11.29 -1.67 15.33
N ARG A 145 -12.50 -1.85 14.79
CA ARG A 145 -13.50 -0.77 14.74
C ARG A 145 -14.15 -0.48 16.10
N ASN A 146 -14.32 -1.50 16.93
CA ASN A 146 -14.94 -1.34 18.24
C ASN A 146 -13.96 -0.81 19.28
N ASP A 147 -12.74 -1.34 19.31
CA ASP A 147 -11.76 -1.06 20.35
C ASP A 147 -10.97 0.23 20.07
N ASN A 148 -10.85 0.59 18.78
CA ASN A 148 -10.20 1.82 18.31
C ASN A 148 -11.22 2.71 17.60
N ALA A 149 -12.09 3.38 18.35
CA ALA A 149 -13.12 4.26 17.82
C ALA A 149 -12.51 5.26 16.80
N GLY A 150 -12.91 5.11 15.53
CA GLY A 150 -12.47 5.97 14.45
C GLY A 150 -11.32 5.41 13.58
N LYS A 151 -10.73 4.23 13.88
CA LYS A 151 -9.69 3.65 13.01
C LYS A 151 -10.30 3.18 11.68
N LYS A 152 -9.78 3.72 10.58
CA LYS A 152 -10.18 3.41 9.21
C LYS A 152 -9.29 2.32 8.64
N ILE A 153 -9.87 1.25 8.13
CA ILE A 153 -9.14 0.15 7.47
C ILE A 153 -9.02 0.49 5.98
N ILE A 154 -7.84 0.89 5.56
CA ILE A 154 -7.56 1.37 4.21
C ILE A 154 -7.02 0.22 3.36
N MET A 155 -7.76 -0.14 2.34
CA MET A 155 -7.35 -1.08 1.30
C MET A 155 -6.87 -0.31 0.06
N TRP A 156 -7.11 -0.84 -1.14
CA TRP A 156 -6.68 -0.21 -2.39
C TRP A 156 -7.61 -0.56 -3.55
N ASN A 157 -7.60 0.29 -4.54
CA ASN A 157 -8.25 0.00 -5.81
C ASN A 157 -7.24 -0.43 -6.88
N ILE A 158 -6.02 0.12 -6.82
CA ILE A 158 -4.92 -0.22 -7.74
C ILE A 158 -3.74 -0.77 -6.96
N LEU A 159 -3.29 -1.95 -7.35
CA LEU A 159 -2.12 -2.64 -6.80
C LEU A 159 -1.07 -2.75 -7.89
N ALA A 160 0.07 -2.08 -7.73
CA ALA A 160 1.09 -2.00 -8.78
C ALA A 160 1.72 -3.35 -9.11
N GLY A 161 1.93 -4.20 -8.10
CA GLY A 161 2.65 -5.46 -8.25
C GLY A 161 4.16 -5.28 -8.31
N ASP A 162 4.65 -4.19 -7.74
CA ASP A 162 6.07 -3.83 -7.74
C ASP A 162 6.96 -4.81 -6.96
N TRP A 163 6.38 -5.64 -6.08
CA TRP A 163 7.07 -6.73 -5.38
C TRP A 163 7.23 -8.01 -6.22
N VAL A 164 6.61 -8.10 -7.42
CA VAL A 164 6.67 -9.28 -8.30
C VAL A 164 7.94 -9.22 -9.12
N THR A 165 8.99 -9.91 -8.66
CA THR A 165 10.33 -9.85 -9.26
C THR A 165 10.43 -10.41 -10.68
N THR A 166 9.48 -11.25 -11.08
CA THR A 166 9.37 -11.79 -12.45
C THR A 166 8.71 -10.81 -13.43
N LEU A 167 8.10 -9.73 -12.92
CA LEU A 167 7.47 -8.70 -13.73
C LEU A 167 8.51 -7.62 -14.10
N SER A 168 8.66 -7.32 -15.40
CA SER A 168 9.53 -6.21 -15.81
C SER A 168 8.97 -4.87 -15.34
N PRO A 169 9.83 -3.86 -15.06
CA PRO A 169 9.40 -2.54 -14.64
C PRO A 169 8.41 -1.88 -15.60
N ASP A 170 8.63 -2.03 -16.91
CA ASP A 170 7.74 -1.49 -17.94
C ASP A 170 6.34 -2.15 -17.90
N LYS A 171 6.29 -3.49 -17.82
CA LYS A 171 5.00 -4.20 -17.68
C LYS A 171 4.28 -3.84 -16.39
N CYS A 172 5.01 -3.65 -15.28
CA CYS A 172 4.45 -3.20 -14.01
C CYS A 172 3.75 -1.85 -14.19
N TYR A 173 4.44 -0.88 -14.78
CA TYR A 173 3.90 0.45 -15.06
C TYR A 173 2.69 0.42 -16.00
N THR A 174 2.82 -0.24 -17.16
CA THR A 174 1.77 -0.29 -18.18
C THR A 174 0.48 -0.92 -17.66
N ARG A 175 0.58 -2.06 -16.98
CA ARG A 175 -0.60 -2.74 -16.40
C ARG A 175 -1.33 -1.89 -15.37
N MET A 176 -0.59 -1.12 -14.56
CA MET A 176 -1.13 -0.24 -13.55
C MET A 176 -1.77 1.00 -14.18
N ARG A 177 -1.03 1.74 -15.02
CA ARG A 177 -1.47 3.03 -15.57
C ARG A 177 -2.77 2.95 -16.38
N GLU A 178 -3.00 1.82 -17.08
CA GLU A 178 -4.20 1.59 -17.89
C GLU A 178 -5.47 1.39 -17.05
N LYS A 179 -5.33 1.11 -15.75
CA LYS A 179 -6.44 0.83 -14.83
C LYS A 179 -6.75 2.00 -13.90
N ILE A 180 -5.86 3.00 -13.82
CA ILE A 180 -5.99 4.13 -12.91
C ILE A 180 -7.14 5.04 -13.35
N SER A 181 -7.96 5.41 -12.39
CA SER A 181 -9.05 6.38 -12.54
C SER A 181 -9.13 7.28 -11.30
N GLU A 182 -9.84 8.39 -11.42
CA GLU A 182 -10.07 9.34 -10.34
C GLU A 182 -10.59 8.66 -9.06
N GLY A 183 -10.06 9.06 -7.91
CA GLY A 183 -10.40 8.51 -6.61
C GLY A 183 -9.65 7.22 -6.24
N ASP A 184 -8.85 6.66 -7.15
CA ASP A 184 -8.15 5.41 -6.87
C ASP A 184 -7.07 5.58 -5.80
N ILE A 185 -7.06 4.66 -4.83
CA ILE A 185 -5.94 4.42 -3.92
C ILE A 185 -4.98 3.47 -4.64
N ILE A 186 -3.75 3.95 -4.87
CA ILE A 186 -2.69 3.24 -5.60
C ILE A 186 -1.62 2.81 -4.62
N VAL A 187 -1.26 1.53 -4.60
CA VAL A 187 -0.24 0.97 -3.70
C VAL A 187 1.06 0.68 -4.44
N LEU A 188 2.13 1.21 -3.88
CA LEU A 188 3.53 0.90 -4.13
C LEU A 188 4.20 0.51 -2.78
N HIS A 189 5.42 -0.05 -2.81
CA HIS A 189 6.08 -0.49 -1.59
C HIS A 189 7.49 0.10 -1.44
N GLU A 190 7.85 0.48 -0.22
CA GLU A 190 9.19 0.95 0.13
C GLU A 190 10.04 -0.21 0.66
N SER A 191 10.33 -1.19 -0.20
CA SER A 191 11.13 -2.36 0.13
C SER A 191 12.18 -2.67 -0.92
N ASN A 192 13.27 -3.33 -0.53
CA ASN A 192 14.32 -3.75 -1.47
C ASN A 192 13.77 -4.62 -2.60
N LYS A 193 12.78 -5.45 -2.31
CA LYS A 193 12.14 -6.33 -3.28
C LYS A 193 11.40 -5.55 -4.37
N SER A 194 10.81 -4.42 -4.01
CA SER A 194 10.00 -3.58 -4.89
C SER A 194 10.81 -2.51 -5.61
N TRP A 195 12.02 -2.23 -5.14
CA TRP A 195 12.83 -1.09 -5.57
C TRP A 195 12.93 -0.92 -7.08
N GLU A 196 13.32 -1.97 -7.81
CA GLU A 196 13.53 -1.90 -9.26
C GLU A 196 12.27 -1.44 -10.02
N ARG A 197 11.10 -1.92 -9.62
CA ARG A 197 9.82 -1.60 -10.29
C ARG A 197 9.24 -0.31 -9.75
N MET A 198 9.27 -0.09 -8.44
CA MET A 198 8.76 1.13 -7.82
C MET A 198 9.54 2.36 -8.31
N SER A 199 10.88 2.31 -8.34
CA SER A 199 11.72 3.43 -8.81
C SER A 199 11.55 3.73 -10.31
N TYR A 200 11.12 2.76 -11.09
CA TYR A 200 10.74 2.95 -12.50
C TYR A 200 9.31 3.53 -12.63
N CYS A 201 8.35 3.01 -11.85
CA CYS A 201 6.94 3.37 -11.96
C CYS A 201 6.65 4.76 -11.42
N LEU A 202 7.16 5.10 -10.23
CA LEU A 202 6.80 6.33 -9.51
C LEU A 202 7.06 7.61 -10.31
N PRO A 203 8.25 7.87 -10.88
CA PRO A 203 8.49 9.11 -11.63
C PRO A 203 7.63 9.20 -12.90
N ARG A 204 7.35 8.07 -13.56
CA ARG A 204 6.48 8.03 -14.74
C ARG A 204 5.03 8.31 -14.39
N LEU A 205 4.55 7.75 -13.30
CA LEU A 205 3.20 7.96 -12.80
C LEU A 205 2.98 9.42 -12.43
N LEU A 206 3.88 10.00 -11.67
CA LEU A 206 3.82 11.41 -11.29
C LEU A 206 3.83 12.31 -12.54
N LYS A 207 4.77 12.09 -13.46
CA LYS A 207 4.87 12.86 -14.70
C LYS A 207 3.61 12.77 -15.56
N GLU A 208 3.15 11.54 -15.84
CA GLU A 208 2.01 11.32 -16.75
C GLU A 208 0.72 11.89 -16.19
N PHE A 209 0.39 11.61 -14.90
CA PHE A 209 -0.89 12.00 -14.33
C PHE A 209 -0.93 13.50 -13.97
N THR A 210 0.20 14.11 -13.58
CA THR A 210 0.27 15.57 -13.43
C THR A 210 0.04 16.26 -14.78
N ALA A 211 0.64 15.76 -15.87
CA ALA A 211 0.41 16.31 -17.21
C ALA A 211 -1.05 16.16 -17.68
N LYS A 212 -1.78 15.16 -17.17
CA LYS A 212 -3.23 14.98 -17.41
C LYS A 212 -4.10 15.83 -16.47
N GLY A 213 -3.51 16.68 -15.63
CA GLY A 213 -4.19 17.56 -14.68
C GLY A 213 -4.69 16.85 -13.43
N TYR A 214 -4.14 15.67 -13.07
CA TYR A 214 -4.41 15.05 -11.78
C TYR A 214 -3.57 15.66 -10.68
N VAL A 215 -4.14 15.72 -9.48
CA VAL A 215 -3.46 16.05 -8.24
C VAL A 215 -3.31 14.80 -7.38
N PHE A 216 -2.24 14.77 -6.56
CA PHE A 216 -1.99 13.68 -5.63
C PHE A 216 -2.21 14.18 -4.22
N ALA A 217 -3.13 13.55 -3.49
CA ALA A 217 -3.51 13.92 -2.13
C ALA A 217 -3.30 12.77 -1.14
N PRO A 218 -3.08 13.06 0.15
CA PRO A 218 -3.03 12.04 1.19
C PRO A 218 -4.45 11.57 1.52
N ILE A 219 -4.56 10.32 2.00
CA ILE A 219 -5.79 9.75 2.56
C ILE A 219 -6.04 10.41 3.93
N GLN A 220 -7.29 10.80 4.20
CA GLN A 220 -7.72 11.43 5.43
C GLN A 220 -8.80 10.64 6.17
#